data_e4c4f924d1dc127f60d1868b10bfd4d8
#
_entry.id   e4c4f924d1dc127f60d1868b10bfd4d8
#
_cell.length_a   1.000
_cell.length_b   1.000
_cell.length_c   1.000
_cell.angle_alpha   90.00
_cell.angle_beta   90.00
_cell.angle_gamma   90.00
#
_symmetry.space_group_name_H-M   'P 1'
#
loop_
_entity.id
_entity.type
_entity.pdbx_description
1 polymer ?
#
loop_
_entity_poly.entity_id
_entity_poly.type
_entity_poly.pdbx_seq_one_letter_code
_entity_poly.pdbx_strand_id
1 'polypeptide(L)'
;EFNNYILENVEDSNVIQIDLNSLDYEELKDYHKLNDYIEERYIKNKINYVLIDEVQMCKGFEQTINSLHASEKYDIYITGSNAFLMSSDLATLFTGRTYEIEIFPFSFKEYLKYNEVKNVDEAFDKYVREGGMSGSYLYKQEEQKYKYILDVYKTLIIRDIKEKYKIKNLELLDNLTSFMMDNISNITSVRNITNSLSRIDNSLNNKTIGSYIEYLCNAYLFYKIKRYDIQGKKYLESQDKYYLVDPTFKFAKLGTKNMNYGRIYENIVAMELIRRGYEVYVGEMYNCEIDFV
;
A
#
# COMPACT_ATOMS: atom_id res chain seq x y z
N GLU A 1 -5.70 -9.21 15.09
CA GLU A 1 -6.66 -8.24 15.68
C GLU A 1 -8.10 -8.51 15.22
N PHE A 2 -8.38 -8.53 13.89
CA PHE A 2 -9.73 -8.70 13.38
C PHE A 2 -10.40 -10.03 13.82
N ASN A 3 -9.67 -11.15 13.73
CA ASN A 3 -10.14 -12.43 14.24
C ASN A 3 -10.53 -12.37 15.73
N ASN A 4 -9.66 -11.79 16.54
CA ASN A 4 -9.92 -11.65 17.99
C ASN A 4 -11.15 -10.75 18.22
N TYR A 5 -11.29 -9.68 17.45
CA TYR A 5 -12.46 -8.81 17.52
C TYR A 5 -13.76 -9.56 17.21
N ILE A 6 -13.77 -10.40 16.17
CA ILE A 6 -14.95 -11.23 15.84
C ILE A 6 -15.28 -12.18 16.99
N LEU A 7 -14.26 -12.92 17.50
CA LEU A 7 -14.46 -13.89 18.57
C LEU A 7 -14.94 -13.27 19.88
N GLU A 8 -14.55 -12.04 20.15
CA GLU A 8 -14.92 -11.32 21.39
C GLU A 8 -16.27 -10.58 21.27
N ASN A 9 -16.68 -10.17 20.08
CA ASN A 9 -17.82 -9.25 19.90
C ASN A 9 -18.99 -9.82 19.10
N VAL A 10 -18.83 -10.97 18.43
CA VAL A 10 -19.88 -11.57 17.63
C VAL A 10 -20.32 -12.91 18.24
N GLU A 11 -21.50 -12.92 18.86
CA GLU A 11 -22.11 -14.15 19.34
C GLU A 11 -22.40 -15.11 18.19
N ASP A 12 -22.33 -16.41 18.44
CA ASP A 12 -22.58 -17.47 17.46
C ASP A 12 -21.71 -17.39 16.18
N SER A 13 -20.50 -16.86 16.29
CA SER A 13 -19.53 -16.87 15.20
C SER A 13 -18.80 -18.22 15.05
N ASN A 14 -18.43 -18.54 13.82
CA ASN A 14 -17.48 -19.57 13.46
C ASN A 14 -16.39 -18.93 12.59
N VAL A 15 -15.14 -18.98 13.01
CA VAL A 15 -14.04 -18.36 12.27
C VAL A 15 -13.10 -19.42 11.71
N ILE A 16 -13.01 -19.45 10.39
CA ILE A 16 -12.10 -20.32 9.62
C ILE A 16 -10.94 -19.43 9.17
N GLN A 17 -9.82 -19.52 9.87
CA GLN A 17 -8.61 -18.74 9.56
C GLN A 17 -7.57 -19.61 8.87
N ILE A 18 -7.03 -19.12 7.75
CA ILE A 18 -6.06 -19.81 6.91
C ILE A 18 -4.93 -18.84 6.61
N ASP A 19 -3.69 -19.20 6.89
CA ASP A 19 -2.48 -18.46 6.51
C ASP A 19 -1.70 -19.29 5.49
N LEU A 20 -1.80 -18.93 4.23
CA LEU A 20 -1.16 -19.68 3.13
C LEU A 20 0.37 -19.55 3.08
N ASN A 21 0.97 -18.68 3.93
CA ASN A 21 2.42 -18.67 4.14
C ASN A 21 2.88 -19.79 5.08
N SER A 22 1.97 -20.31 5.95
CA SER A 22 2.32 -21.38 6.86
C SER A 22 2.39 -22.72 6.16
N LEU A 23 3.39 -23.53 6.53
CA LEU A 23 3.51 -24.92 6.09
C LEU A 23 2.32 -25.78 6.49
N ASP A 24 1.62 -25.42 7.59
CA ASP A 24 0.43 -26.13 8.04
C ASP A 24 -0.71 -26.12 7.01
N TYR A 25 -0.67 -25.15 6.10
CA TYR A 25 -1.65 -24.97 5.03
C TYR A 25 -1.06 -25.20 3.62
N GLU A 26 0.11 -25.84 3.51
CA GLU A 26 0.77 -26.07 2.22
C GLU A 26 -0.14 -26.78 1.19
N GLU A 27 -0.95 -27.73 1.64
CA GLU A 27 -1.88 -28.44 0.76
C GLU A 27 -3.04 -27.58 0.26
N LEU A 28 -3.39 -26.50 0.98
CA LEU A 28 -4.47 -25.58 0.62
C LEU A 28 -4.06 -24.57 -0.47
N LYS A 29 -2.83 -24.63 -0.97
CA LYS A 29 -2.40 -23.91 -2.17
C LYS A 29 -3.04 -24.46 -3.46
N ASP A 30 -3.72 -25.60 -3.37
CA ASP A 30 -4.65 -26.12 -4.38
C ASP A 30 -6.06 -25.61 -4.08
N TYR A 31 -6.73 -24.99 -5.07
CA TYR A 31 -8.01 -24.32 -4.86
C TYR A 31 -9.16 -25.31 -4.56
N HIS A 32 -9.09 -26.56 -5.02
CA HIS A 32 -10.07 -27.60 -4.66
C HIS A 32 -9.92 -27.97 -3.19
N LYS A 33 -8.69 -28.23 -2.72
CA LYS A 33 -8.44 -28.57 -1.32
C LYS A 33 -8.79 -27.39 -0.40
N LEU A 34 -8.55 -26.16 -0.84
CA LEU A 34 -8.96 -24.95 -0.12
C LEU A 34 -10.48 -24.90 0.04
N ASN A 35 -11.21 -25.15 -1.04
CA ASN A 35 -12.69 -25.20 -1.01
C ASN A 35 -13.19 -26.27 -0.04
N ASP A 36 -12.71 -27.51 -0.19
CA ASP A 36 -13.11 -28.65 0.63
C ASP A 36 -12.82 -28.38 2.11
N TYR A 37 -11.64 -27.86 2.44
CA TYR A 37 -11.25 -27.50 3.80
C TYR A 37 -12.22 -26.51 4.46
N ILE A 38 -12.68 -25.52 3.71
CA ILE A 38 -13.61 -24.50 4.19
C ILE A 38 -15.02 -25.10 4.35
N GLU A 39 -15.49 -25.89 3.38
CA GLU A 39 -16.80 -26.52 3.43
C GLU A 39 -16.93 -27.52 4.60
N GLU A 40 -15.89 -28.30 4.88
CA GLU A 40 -15.86 -29.23 6.02
C GLU A 40 -15.99 -28.53 7.38
N ARG A 41 -15.63 -27.25 7.46
CA ARG A 41 -15.66 -26.43 8.68
C ARG A 41 -16.88 -25.53 8.80
N TYR A 42 -17.81 -25.64 7.86
CA TYR A 42 -19.07 -24.92 7.93
C TYR A 42 -19.92 -25.37 9.10
N ILE A 43 -20.41 -24.43 9.89
CA ILE A 43 -21.33 -24.70 11.00
C ILE A 43 -22.69 -24.08 10.68
N LYS A 44 -23.70 -24.92 10.56
CA LYS A 44 -25.10 -24.48 10.33
C LYS A 44 -25.59 -23.62 11.51
N ASN A 45 -26.35 -22.58 11.21
CA ASN A 45 -26.89 -21.60 12.17
C ASN A 45 -25.85 -20.74 12.90
N LYS A 46 -24.61 -20.68 12.40
CA LYS A 46 -23.61 -19.70 12.83
C LYS A 46 -23.25 -18.77 11.69
N ILE A 47 -22.75 -17.59 12.03
CA ILE A 47 -22.09 -16.70 11.05
C ILE A 47 -20.71 -17.28 10.79
N ASN A 48 -20.48 -17.75 9.56
CA ASN A 48 -19.22 -18.38 9.17
C ASN A 48 -18.31 -17.36 8.51
N TYR A 49 -17.30 -16.91 9.24
CA TYR A 49 -16.23 -16.02 8.74
C TYR A 49 -15.10 -16.85 8.16
N VAL A 50 -14.68 -16.52 6.94
CA VAL A 50 -13.53 -17.13 6.27
C VAL A 50 -12.46 -16.06 6.10
N LEU A 51 -11.33 -16.21 6.78
CA LEU A 51 -10.20 -15.31 6.74
C LEU A 51 -9.03 -16.02 6.06
N ILE A 52 -8.64 -15.57 4.85
CA ILE A 52 -7.54 -16.18 4.11
C ILE A 52 -6.44 -15.14 3.92
N ASP A 53 -5.28 -15.39 4.53
CA ASP A 53 -4.10 -14.55 4.40
C ASP A 53 -3.22 -15.04 3.25
N GLU A 54 -2.67 -14.07 2.46
CA GLU A 54 -1.83 -14.30 1.28
C GLU A 54 -2.49 -15.20 0.22
N VAL A 55 -3.75 -14.91 -0.10
CA VAL A 55 -4.60 -15.73 -0.97
C VAL A 55 -3.98 -16.04 -2.34
N GLN A 56 -3.11 -15.16 -2.87
CA GLN A 56 -2.40 -15.37 -4.13
C GLN A 56 -1.43 -16.56 -4.12
N MET A 57 -1.10 -17.10 -2.93
CA MET A 57 -0.32 -18.33 -2.82
C MET A 57 -1.11 -19.57 -3.29
N CYS A 58 -2.44 -19.50 -3.31
CA CYS A 58 -3.31 -20.53 -3.86
C CYS A 58 -3.61 -20.24 -5.33
N LYS A 59 -3.04 -21.01 -6.24
CA LYS A 59 -3.27 -20.83 -7.67
C LYS A 59 -4.72 -21.20 -8.03
N GLY A 60 -5.45 -20.26 -8.61
CA GLY A 60 -6.86 -20.45 -8.98
C GLY A 60 -7.83 -20.18 -7.83
N PHE A 61 -7.40 -19.52 -6.77
CA PHE A 61 -8.22 -19.18 -5.59
C PHE A 61 -9.52 -18.46 -5.95
N GLU A 62 -9.57 -17.76 -7.07
CA GLU A 62 -10.73 -17.03 -7.55
C GLU A 62 -11.94 -17.96 -7.75
N GLN A 63 -11.70 -19.21 -8.15
CA GLN A 63 -12.74 -20.21 -8.35
C GLN A 63 -13.35 -20.61 -7.00
N THR A 64 -12.52 -20.83 -5.98
CA THR A 64 -12.97 -21.11 -4.61
C THR A 64 -13.76 -19.93 -4.05
N ILE A 65 -13.24 -18.71 -4.13
CA ILE A 65 -13.92 -17.51 -3.60
C ILE A 65 -15.27 -17.30 -4.28
N ASN A 66 -15.36 -17.46 -5.60
CA ASN A 66 -16.63 -17.36 -6.32
C ASN A 66 -17.62 -18.46 -5.93
N SER A 67 -17.16 -19.70 -5.74
CA SER A 67 -17.98 -20.82 -5.28
C SER A 67 -18.56 -20.57 -3.88
N LEU A 68 -17.71 -20.20 -2.94
CA LEU A 68 -18.10 -19.89 -1.57
C LEU A 68 -19.06 -18.70 -1.49
N HIS A 69 -18.77 -17.63 -2.26
CA HIS A 69 -19.65 -16.46 -2.34
C HIS A 69 -21.04 -16.82 -2.90
N ALA A 70 -21.08 -17.62 -3.97
CA ALA A 70 -22.33 -18.05 -4.58
C ALA A 70 -23.20 -18.94 -3.66
N SER A 71 -22.59 -19.58 -2.66
CA SER A 71 -23.31 -20.38 -1.67
C SER A 71 -24.08 -19.55 -0.65
N GLU A 72 -23.75 -18.25 -0.50
CA GLU A 72 -24.31 -17.30 0.49
C GLU A 72 -24.18 -17.78 1.97
N LYS A 73 -23.21 -18.66 2.25
CA LYS A 73 -23.00 -19.26 3.57
C LYS A 73 -21.91 -18.59 4.40
N TYR A 74 -21.08 -17.76 3.77
CA TYR A 74 -19.83 -17.28 4.35
C TYR A 74 -19.68 -15.76 4.22
N ASP A 75 -19.11 -15.14 5.24
CA ASP A 75 -18.56 -13.81 5.16
C ASP A 75 -17.04 -13.93 4.94
N ILE A 76 -16.55 -13.50 3.76
CA ILE A 76 -15.24 -13.86 3.26
C ILE A 76 -14.32 -12.65 3.27
N TYR A 77 -13.18 -12.78 3.95
CA TYR A 77 -12.10 -11.79 4.00
C TYR A 77 -10.82 -12.42 3.45
N ILE A 78 -10.28 -11.79 2.44
CA ILE A 78 -9.02 -12.22 1.84
C ILE A 78 -7.98 -11.12 1.94
N THR A 79 -6.75 -11.48 2.24
CA THR A 79 -5.61 -10.57 2.12
C THR A 79 -4.62 -11.07 1.08
N GLY A 80 -3.76 -10.18 0.64
CA GLY A 80 -2.66 -10.52 -0.25
C GLY A 80 -1.87 -9.30 -0.62
N SER A 81 -0.73 -9.51 -1.30
CA SER A 81 0.03 -8.38 -1.80
C SER A 81 -0.81 -7.62 -2.83
N ASN A 82 -0.84 -6.30 -2.69
CA ASN A 82 -1.66 -5.44 -3.53
C ASN A 82 -1.35 -5.60 -5.02
N ALA A 83 -0.08 -5.86 -5.32
CA ALA A 83 0.33 -6.12 -6.68
C ALA A 83 -0.45 -7.26 -7.35
N PHE A 84 -0.93 -8.25 -6.60
CA PHE A 84 -1.73 -9.36 -7.13
C PHE A 84 -3.23 -9.10 -7.03
N LEU A 85 -3.72 -8.53 -5.91
CA LEU A 85 -5.16 -8.31 -5.70
C LEU A 85 -5.75 -7.20 -6.58
N MET A 86 -4.97 -6.18 -6.93
CA MET A 86 -5.37 -5.09 -7.84
C MET A 86 -5.14 -5.41 -9.32
N SER A 87 -4.95 -6.67 -9.69
CA SER A 87 -4.91 -7.00 -11.11
C SER A 87 -6.28 -6.69 -11.75
N SER A 88 -6.26 -6.14 -12.96
CA SER A 88 -7.47 -5.91 -13.75
C SER A 88 -8.34 -7.16 -13.88
N ASP A 89 -7.71 -8.31 -13.79
CA ASP A 89 -8.37 -9.62 -13.87
C ASP A 89 -9.21 -9.90 -12.60
N LEU A 90 -8.68 -9.62 -11.41
CA LEU A 90 -9.42 -9.77 -10.15
C LEU A 90 -10.51 -8.71 -9.99
N ALA A 91 -10.22 -7.46 -10.33
CA ALA A 91 -11.23 -6.41 -10.36
C ALA A 91 -12.41 -6.80 -11.26
N THR A 92 -12.15 -7.45 -12.39
CA THR A 92 -13.19 -7.93 -13.31
C THR A 92 -13.94 -9.14 -12.74
N LEU A 93 -13.25 -10.10 -12.12
CA LEU A 93 -13.83 -11.32 -11.58
C LEU A 93 -14.73 -11.07 -10.36
N PHE A 94 -14.40 -10.05 -9.57
CA PHE A 94 -15.12 -9.71 -8.34
C PHE A 94 -15.94 -8.41 -8.44
N THR A 95 -16.08 -7.80 -9.63
CA THR A 95 -16.79 -6.53 -9.82
C THR A 95 -18.17 -6.54 -9.16
N GLY A 96 -18.40 -5.54 -8.28
CA GLY A 96 -19.66 -5.37 -7.57
C GLY A 96 -19.93 -6.38 -6.44
N ARG A 97 -18.97 -7.23 -6.10
CA ARG A 97 -19.10 -8.26 -5.06
C ARG A 97 -18.09 -8.13 -3.93
N THR A 98 -17.19 -7.17 -4.00
CA THR A 98 -16.13 -6.97 -3.00
C THR A 98 -16.16 -5.55 -2.47
N TYR A 99 -15.77 -5.43 -1.22
CA TYR A 99 -15.43 -4.17 -0.57
C TYR A 99 -13.93 -4.16 -0.25
N GLU A 100 -13.22 -3.16 -0.75
CA GLU A 100 -11.78 -3.03 -0.51
C GLU A 100 -11.53 -2.29 0.80
N ILE A 101 -10.69 -2.87 1.64
CA ILE A 101 -10.22 -2.27 2.89
C ILE A 101 -8.72 -2.05 2.75
N GLU A 102 -8.33 -0.81 2.57
CA GLU A 102 -6.92 -0.42 2.48
C GLU A 102 -6.31 -0.26 3.88
N ILE A 103 -5.20 -0.95 4.12
CA ILE A 103 -4.46 -0.88 5.39
C ILE A 103 -3.24 0.01 5.22
N PHE A 104 -3.24 1.12 5.94
CA PHE A 104 -2.14 2.08 5.96
C PHE A 104 -1.11 1.76 7.06
N PRO A 105 0.15 2.23 6.93
CA PRO A 105 1.03 2.37 8.08
C PRO A 105 0.37 3.16 9.20
N PHE A 106 0.78 3.02 10.46
CA PHE A 106 0.17 3.74 11.56
C PHE A 106 0.10 5.25 11.32
N SER A 107 -1.06 5.83 11.57
CA SER A 107 -1.23 7.28 11.70
C SER A 107 -0.49 7.81 12.92
N PHE A 108 -0.26 9.12 12.97
CA PHE A 108 0.30 9.74 14.17
C PHE A 108 -0.54 9.47 15.43
N LYS A 109 -1.88 9.42 15.30
CA LYS A 109 -2.77 9.07 16.40
C LYS A 109 -2.55 7.65 16.91
N GLU A 110 -2.37 6.68 16.00
CA GLU A 110 -2.08 5.29 16.33
C GLU A 110 -0.68 5.13 16.93
N TYR A 111 0.31 5.90 16.41
CA TYR A 111 1.65 5.98 16.96
C TYR A 111 1.64 6.46 18.43
N LEU A 112 0.88 7.54 18.71
CA LEU A 112 0.72 8.04 20.10
C LEU A 112 0.12 6.99 21.03
N LYS A 113 -0.91 6.29 20.56
CA LYS A 113 -1.57 5.22 21.33
C LYS A 113 -0.65 4.05 21.58
N TYR A 114 0.08 3.61 20.55
CA TYR A 114 1.00 2.47 20.65
C TYR A 114 2.18 2.75 21.60
N ASN A 115 2.75 3.95 21.55
CA ASN A 115 3.92 4.32 22.37
C ASN A 115 3.58 4.94 23.72
N GLU A 116 2.29 5.08 24.06
CA GLU A 116 1.80 5.70 25.31
C GLU A 116 2.41 7.09 25.61
N VAL A 117 2.62 7.89 24.55
CA VAL A 117 3.37 9.16 24.65
C VAL A 117 2.50 10.26 25.26
N LYS A 118 3.06 11.02 26.19
CA LYS A 118 2.37 12.13 26.88
C LYS A 118 2.66 13.50 26.24
N ASN A 119 3.88 13.71 25.71
CA ASN A 119 4.26 14.95 25.04
C ASN A 119 4.06 14.83 23.53
N VAL A 120 3.02 15.48 23.02
CA VAL A 120 2.59 15.38 21.62
C VAL A 120 3.63 15.97 20.65
N ASP A 121 4.27 17.09 21.00
CA ASP A 121 5.23 17.77 20.12
C ASP A 121 6.51 16.93 19.93
N GLU A 122 7.09 16.45 21.01
CA GLU A 122 8.24 15.53 20.95
C GLU A 122 7.89 14.20 20.24
N ALA A 123 6.66 13.75 20.41
CA ALA A 123 6.17 12.55 19.73
C ALA A 123 6.05 12.76 18.22
N PHE A 124 5.63 13.95 17.78
CA PHE A 124 5.55 14.26 16.36
C PHE A 124 6.92 14.28 15.71
N ASP A 125 7.90 14.90 16.32
CA ASP A 125 9.28 14.90 15.85
C ASP A 125 9.87 13.48 15.71
N LYS A 126 9.50 12.59 16.64
CA LYS A 126 9.87 11.18 16.56
C LYS A 126 9.12 10.46 15.44
N TYR A 127 7.80 10.66 15.34
CA TYR A 127 6.98 10.05 14.31
C TYR A 127 7.46 10.43 12.89
N VAL A 128 7.86 11.68 12.69
CA VAL A 128 8.43 12.14 11.41
C VAL A 128 9.64 11.28 10.98
N ARG A 129 10.44 10.80 11.94
CA ARG A 129 11.64 9.97 11.67
C ARG A 129 11.37 8.47 11.69
N GLU A 130 10.48 8.03 12.57
CA GLU A 130 10.18 6.63 12.80
C GLU A 130 9.04 6.09 11.93
N GLY A 131 8.17 7.00 11.43
CA GLY A 131 7.03 6.69 10.57
C GLY A 131 5.96 5.82 11.22
N GLY A 132 5.13 5.23 10.39
CA GLY A 132 4.02 4.37 10.78
C GLY A 132 4.25 2.87 10.55
N MET A 133 5.44 2.46 10.09
CA MET A 133 5.73 1.04 9.85
C MET A 133 5.92 0.29 11.19
N SER A 134 4.82 -0.24 11.73
CA SER A 134 4.74 -0.80 13.08
C SER A 134 5.77 -1.89 13.40
N GLY A 135 6.15 -2.71 12.40
CA GLY A 135 7.21 -3.70 12.57
C GLY A 135 8.58 -3.11 12.91
N SER A 136 8.83 -1.84 12.53
CA SER A 136 10.09 -1.16 12.86
C SER A 136 10.21 -0.84 14.36
N TYR A 137 9.09 -0.73 15.08
CA TYR A 137 9.08 -0.40 16.50
C TYR A 137 9.63 -1.50 17.41
N LEU A 138 9.76 -2.73 16.87
CA LEU A 138 10.43 -3.83 17.56
C LEU A 138 11.94 -3.58 17.76
N TYR A 139 12.51 -2.63 17.00
CA TYR A 139 13.93 -2.28 17.07
C TYR A 139 14.15 -1.00 17.89
N LYS A 140 15.18 -1.01 18.75
CA LYS A 140 15.49 0.15 19.60
C LYS A 140 16.37 1.19 18.91
N GLN A 141 17.26 0.75 18.02
CA GLN A 141 18.21 1.62 17.33
C GLN A 141 17.68 2.08 16.00
N GLU A 142 17.83 3.35 15.68
CA GLU A 142 17.36 3.97 14.44
C GLU A 142 17.91 3.27 13.19
N GLU A 143 19.20 2.91 13.19
CA GLU A 143 19.83 2.17 12.11
C GLU A 143 19.17 0.81 11.86
N GLN A 144 18.77 0.11 12.91
CA GLN A 144 18.08 -1.19 12.80
C GLN A 144 16.64 -0.99 12.25
N LYS A 145 15.95 0.08 12.65
CA LYS A 145 14.64 0.44 12.10
C LYS A 145 14.76 0.68 10.59
N TYR A 146 15.71 1.50 10.16
CA TYR A 146 15.90 1.79 8.73
C TYR A 146 16.35 0.55 7.94
N LYS A 147 17.14 -0.32 8.53
CA LYS A 147 17.49 -1.59 7.90
C LYS A 147 16.24 -2.45 7.67
N TYR A 148 15.38 -2.58 8.68
CA TYR A 148 14.10 -3.28 8.55
C TYR A 148 13.23 -2.67 7.43
N ILE A 149 13.09 -1.34 7.39
CA ILE A 149 12.34 -0.63 6.33
C ILE A 149 12.92 -0.91 4.94
N LEU A 150 14.25 -0.93 4.80
CA LEU A 150 14.90 -1.29 3.54
C LEU A 150 14.65 -2.75 3.14
N ASP A 151 14.61 -3.66 4.09
CA ASP A 151 14.33 -5.07 3.82
C ASP A 151 12.86 -5.25 3.40
N VAL A 152 11.91 -4.52 4.03
CA VAL A 152 10.52 -4.44 3.58
C VAL A 152 10.44 -3.90 2.15
N TYR A 153 11.12 -2.77 1.87
CA TYR A 153 11.17 -2.20 0.52
C TYR A 153 11.67 -3.21 -0.52
N LYS A 154 12.80 -3.86 -0.26
CA LYS A 154 13.39 -4.82 -1.20
C LYS A 154 12.51 -6.06 -1.41
N THR A 155 11.96 -6.58 -0.34
CA THR A 155 11.21 -7.83 -0.40
C THR A 155 9.82 -7.64 -0.99
N LEU A 156 9.02 -6.73 -0.42
CA LEU A 156 7.63 -6.57 -0.81
C LEU A 156 7.46 -5.74 -2.08
N ILE A 157 8.22 -4.65 -2.22
CA ILE A 157 8.02 -3.70 -3.31
C ILE A 157 8.77 -4.17 -4.57
N ILE A 158 10.09 -4.41 -4.46
CA ILE A 158 10.90 -4.75 -5.63
C ILE A 158 10.61 -6.16 -6.11
N ARG A 159 10.53 -7.15 -5.19
CA ARG A 159 10.24 -8.54 -5.56
C ARG A 159 8.84 -8.67 -6.15
N ASP A 160 7.82 -8.16 -5.47
CA ASP A 160 6.43 -8.35 -5.88
C ASP A 160 6.13 -7.59 -7.19
N ILE A 161 6.62 -6.36 -7.33
CA ILE A 161 6.51 -5.59 -8.58
C ILE A 161 7.26 -6.31 -9.72
N LYS A 162 8.50 -6.80 -9.44
CA LYS A 162 9.29 -7.52 -10.43
C LYS A 162 8.57 -8.76 -10.95
N GLU A 163 8.05 -9.59 -10.06
CA GLU A 163 7.40 -10.85 -10.42
C GLU A 163 6.13 -10.62 -11.23
N LYS A 164 5.26 -9.72 -10.73
CA LYS A 164 3.98 -9.43 -11.39
C LYS A 164 4.17 -8.83 -12.78
N TYR A 165 4.98 -7.79 -12.89
CA TYR A 165 5.12 -7.03 -14.13
C TYR A 165 6.29 -7.50 -14.99
N LYS A 166 6.98 -8.58 -14.59
CA LYS A 166 8.13 -9.20 -15.30
C LYS A 166 9.20 -8.17 -15.68
N ILE A 167 9.52 -7.28 -14.73
CA ILE A 167 10.46 -6.19 -14.94
C ILE A 167 11.87 -6.73 -15.20
N LYS A 168 12.46 -6.32 -16.33
CA LYS A 168 13.81 -6.73 -16.73
C LYS A 168 14.89 -5.80 -16.16
N ASN A 169 14.62 -4.49 -16.11
CA ASN A 169 15.58 -3.50 -15.64
C ASN A 169 15.23 -3.05 -14.22
N LEU A 170 15.74 -3.79 -13.22
CA LEU A 170 15.55 -3.49 -11.81
C LEU A 170 16.33 -2.27 -11.35
N GLU A 171 17.48 -2.01 -11.96
CA GLU A 171 18.28 -0.83 -11.65
C GLU A 171 17.52 0.44 -12.02
N LEU A 172 16.87 0.47 -13.17
CA LEU A 172 16.01 1.59 -13.56
C LEU A 172 14.85 1.78 -12.59
N LEU A 173 14.18 0.69 -12.16
CA LEU A 173 13.09 0.77 -11.18
C LEU A 173 13.60 1.35 -9.86
N ASP A 174 14.75 0.92 -9.38
CA ASP A 174 15.35 1.37 -8.12
C ASP A 174 15.79 2.84 -8.20
N ASN A 175 16.41 3.25 -9.33
CA ASN A 175 16.79 4.64 -9.59
C ASN A 175 15.57 5.56 -9.70
N LEU A 176 14.52 5.13 -10.41
CA LEU A 176 13.25 5.85 -10.49
C LEU A 176 12.62 6.02 -9.10
N THR A 177 12.58 4.94 -8.32
CA THR A 177 12.03 4.99 -6.96
C THR A 177 12.80 5.96 -6.08
N SER A 178 14.13 5.93 -6.15
CA SER A 178 15.00 6.87 -5.42
C SER A 178 14.74 8.32 -5.83
N PHE A 179 14.61 8.57 -7.13
CA PHE A 179 14.29 9.90 -7.66
C PHE A 179 12.91 10.37 -7.16
N MET A 180 11.90 9.52 -7.20
CA MET A 180 10.55 9.84 -6.73
C MET A 180 10.53 10.11 -5.22
N MET A 181 11.23 9.30 -4.41
CA MET A 181 11.36 9.52 -2.96
C MET A 181 12.06 10.86 -2.64
N ASP A 182 13.05 11.26 -3.43
CA ASP A 182 13.70 12.55 -3.23
C ASP A 182 12.80 13.72 -3.62
N ASN A 183 11.89 13.52 -4.55
CA ASN A 183 11.00 14.53 -5.09
C ASN A 183 9.54 14.40 -4.61
N ILE A 184 9.28 13.75 -3.45
CA ILE A 184 7.95 13.73 -2.85
C ILE A 184 7.41 15.14 -2.65
N SER A 185 6.09 15.31 -2.73
CA SER A 185 5.41 16.59 -2.58
C SER A 185 5.80 17.66 -3.61
N ASN A 186 6.54 17.30 -4.66
CA ASN A 186 6.83 18.20 -5.76
C ASN A 186 5.93 17.93 -6.96
N ILE A 187 5.47 19.00 -7.57
CA ILE A 187 4.81 18.91 -8.88
C ILE A 187 5.81 18.38 -9.91
N THR A 188 5.45 17.30 -10.59
CA THR A 188 6.28 16.70 -11.63
C THR A 188 5.45 16.06 -12.73
N SER A 189 6.10 15.70 -13.82
CA SER A 189 5.50 14.96 -14.93
C SER A 189 6.38 13.79 -15.31
N VAL A 190 5.78 12.76 -15.93
CA VAL A 190 6.53 11.62 -16.48
C VAL A 190 7.67 12.10 -17.38
N ARG A 191 7.43 13.13 -18.21
CA ARG A 191 8.45 13.72 -19.11
C ARG A 191 9.63 14.31 -18.32
N ASN A 192 9.35 15.08 -17.25
CA ASN A 192 10.40 15.68 -16.41
C ASN A 192 11.24 14.60 -15.73
N ILE A 193 10.59 13.55 -15.21
CA ILE A 193 11.25 12.40 -14.59
C ILE A 193 12.12 11.69 -15.62
N THR A 194 11.58 11.40 -16.81
CA THR A 194 12.33 10.76 -17.90
C THR A 194 13.57 11.58 -18.27
N ASN A 195 13.42 12.88 -18.49
CA ASN A 195 14.52 13.77 -18.83
C ASN A 195 15.64 13.80 -17.75
N SER A 196 15.24 13.74 -16.48
CA SER A 196 16.20 13.70 -15.37
C SER A 196 16.99 12.40 -15.33
N LEU A 197 16.31 11.27 -15.54
CA LEU A 197 16.92 9.93 -15.56
C LEU A 197 17.69 9.64 -16.87
N SER A 198 17.31 10.24 -17.99
CA SER A 198 17.99 10.08 -19.29
C SER A 198 19.43 10.60 -19.30
N ARG A 199 19.83 11.37 -18.28
CA ARG A 199 21.25 11.73 -18.08
C ARG A 199 22.11 10.52 -17.71
N ILE A 200 21.49 9.47 -17.19
CA ILE A 200 22.14 8.21 -16.80
C ILE A 200 22.02 7.17 -17.91
N ASP A 201 20.84 7.10 -18.57
CA ASP A 201 20.55 6.16 -19.65
C ASP A 201 19.73 6.85 -20.75
N ASN A 202 20.36 7.13 -21.88
CA ASN A 202 19.75 7.82 -23.03
C ASN A 202 18.67 6.99 -23.76
N SER A 203 18.50 5.70 -23.42
CA SER A 203 17.51 4.82 -24.06
C SER A 203 16.12 4.90 -23.42
N LEU A 204 15.96 5.71 -22.37
CA LEU A 204 14.71 5.81 -21.61
C LEU A 204 13.62 6.53 -22.41
N ASN A 205 12.40 6.01 -22.30
CA ASN A 205 11.22 6.62 -22.90
C ASN A 205 10.10 6.83 -21.87
N ASN A 206 9.24 7.81 -22.14
CA ASN A 206 8.15 8.19 -21.25
C ASN A 206 7.19 7.05 -20.97
N LYS A 207 6.97 6.14 -21.91
CA LYS A 207 6.05 5.00 -21.74
C LYS A 207 6.56 4.05 -20.65
N THR A 208 7.85 3.69 -20.70
CA THR A 208 8.47 2.80 -19.69
C THR A 208 8.46 3.44 -18.30
N ILE A 209 8.86 4.71 -18.20
CA ILE A 209 8.86 5.45 -16.93
C ILE A 209 7.43 5.57 -16.39
N GLY A 210 6.46 5.93 -17.24
CA GLY A 210 5.05 6.01 -16.84
C GLY A 210 4.51 4.69 -16.31
N SER A 211 4.80 3.57 -16.98
CA SER A 211 4.41 2.24 -16.50
C SER A 211 5.05 1.89 -15.15
N TYR A 212 6.33 2.20 -14.96
CA TYR A 212 7.00 1.92 -13.68
C TYR A 212 6.45 2.77 -12.53
N ILE A 213 6.10 4.03 -12.79
CA ILE A 213 5.41 4.89 -11.81
C ILE A 213 4.05 4.27 -11.44
N GLU A 214 3.30 3.83 -12.44
CA GLU A 214 2.01 3.17 -12.22
C GLU A 214 2.18 1.89 -11.36
N TYR A 215 3.20 1.08 -11.61
CA TYR A 215 3.46 -0.12 -10.81
C TYR A 215 3.80 0.21 -9.35
N LEU A 216 4.57 1.27 -9.12
CA LEU A 216 4.89 1.76 -7.78
C LEU A 216 3.65 2.30 -7.05
N CYS A 217 2.74 2.96 -7.77
CA CYS A 217 1.46 3.41 -7.23
C CYS A 217 0.52 2.23 -6.95
N ASN A 218 0.43 1.27 -7.86
CA ASN A 218 -0.38 0.06 -7.67
C ASN A 218 0.13 -0.84 -6.53
N ALA A 219 1.39 -0.71 -6.12
CA ALA A 219 1.96 -1.36 -4.94
C ALA A 219 1.81 -0.51 -3.66
N TYR A 220 1.04 0.57 -3.69
CA TYR A 220 0.83 1.52 -2.58
C TYR A 220 2.12 2.11 -2.00
N LEU A 221 3.23 2.12 -2.75
CA LEU A 221 4.41 2.83 -2.32
C LEU A 221 4.24 4.34 -2.48
N PHE A 222 3.60 4.76 -3.58
CA PHE A 222 3.27 6.16 -3.84
C PHE A 222 1.79 6.35 -4.12
N TYR A 223 1.28 7.50 -3.68
CA TYR A 223 -0.05 8.00 -3.99
C TYR A 223 0.05 9.15 -4.97
N LYS A 224 -0.60 8.99 -6.10
CA LYS A 224 -0.64 10.00 -7.15
C LYS A 224 -1.81 10.93 -6.93
N ILE A 225 -1.55 12.21 -6.73
CA ILE A 225 -2.56 13.25 -6.55
C ILE A 225 -2.56 14.17 -7.77
N LYS A 226 -3.73 14.30 -8.38
CA LYS A 226 -3.95 15.14 -9.56
C LYS A 226 -4.06 16.61 -9.18
N ARG A 227 -3.75 17.48 -10.13
CA ARG A 227 -3.95 18.91 -9.97
C ARG A 227 -5.35 19.32 -10.41
N TYR A 228 -5.87 20.33 -9.72
CA TYR A 228 -7.17 20.94 -9.99
C TYR A 228 -7.05 22.45 -10.10
N ASP A 229 -7.46 23.01 -11.23
CA ASP A 229 -7.58 24.45 -11.43
C ASP A 229 -8.86 24.93 -10.77
N ILE A 230 -8.73 25.61 -9.63
CA ILE A 230 -9.84 26.06 -8.80
C ILE A 230 -10.67 27.10 -9.53
N GLN A 231 -10.03 28.00 -10.28
CA GLN A 231 -10.71 29.05 -11.04
C GLN A 231 -11.38 28.50 -12.29
N GLY A 232 -10.66 27.70 -13.06
CA GLY A 232 -11.17 27.07 -14.30
C GLY A 232 -12.10 25.90 -14.03
N LYS A 233 -12.22 25.43 -12.80
CA LYS A 233 -13.02 24.26 -12.38
C LYS A 233 -12.77 23.03 -13.24
N LYS A 234 -11.50 22.72 -13.50
CA LYS A 234 -11.08 21.61 -14.36
C LYS A 234 -9.85 20.90 -13.82
N TYR A 235 -9.78 19.63 -14.12
CA TYR A 235 -8.57 18.84 -13.83
C TYR A 235 -7.45 19.22 -14.82
N LEU A 236 -6.23 19.30 -14.28
CA LEU A 236 -5.03 19.55 -15.10
C LEU A 236 -4.37 18.21 -15.42
N GLU A 237 -4.23 17.93 -16.71
CA GLU A 237 -3.78 16.62 -17.22
C GLU A 237 -2.25 16.42 -17.15
N SER A 238 -1.48 17.46 -16.92
CA SER A 238 -0.06 17.44 -17.29
C SER A 238 0.96 17.51 -16.16
N GLN A 239 0.59 17.49 -14.94
CA GLN A 239 1.55 17.49 -13.80
C GLN A 239 0.85 17.00 -12.54
N ASP A 240 1.46 16.04 -11.86
CA ASP A 240 0.92 15.44 -10.66
C ASP A 240 1.87 15.65 -9.49
N LYS A 241 1.39 15.51 -8.25
CA LYS A 241 2.23 15.28 -7.07
C LYS A 241 2.19 13.80 -6.68
N TYR A 242 3.30 13.33 -6.15
CA TYR A 242 3.40 11.97 -5.62
C TYR A 242 3.76 12.03 -4.14
N TYR A 243 2.98 11.34 -3.33
CA TYR A 243 3.19 11.22 -1.90
C TYR A 243 3.61 9.79 -1.56
N LEU A 244 4.58 9.65 -0.69
CA LEU A 244 5.11 8.37 -0.24
C LEU A 244 4.23 7.86 0.90
N VAL A 245 3.87 6.58 0.89
CA VAL A 245 3.01 5.96 1.91
C VAL A 245 3.54 6.17 3.33
N ASP A 246 4.87 6.15 3.49
CA ASP A 246 5.54 6.41 4.76
C ASP A 246 6.90 7.08 4.50
N PRO A 247 7.19 8.24 5.13
CA PRO A 247 8.45 8.96 4.92
C PRO A 247 9.71 8.17 5.28
N THR A 248 9.60 7.14 6.13
CA THR A 248 10.75 6.33 6.54
C THR A 248 11.41 5.57 5.40
N PHE A 249 10.67 5.24 4.35
CA PHE A 249 11.28 4.69 3.13
C PHE A 249 12.30 5.64 2.52
N LYS A 250 12.02 6.96 2.51
CA LYS A 250 12.97 7.97 2.05
C LYS A 250 14.19 8.02 2.94
N PHE A 251 14.01 8.08 4.27
CA PHE A 251 15.12 8.10 5.22
C PHE A 251 15.99 6.84 5.13
N ALA A 252 15.36 5.68 5.08
CA ALA A 252 16.07 4.42 4.99
C ALA A 252 16.87 4.27 3.70
N LYS A 253 16.33 4.76 2.55
CA LYS A 253 16.94 4.59 1.24
C LYS A 253 17.94 5.67 0.88
N LEU A 254 17.66 6.93 1.22
CA LEU A 254 18.44 8.09 0.81
C LEU A 254 19.28 8.69 1.96
N GLY A 255 19.06 8.21 3.19
CA GLY A 255 19.67 8.77 4.40
C GLY A 255 18.92 9.99 4.93
N THR A 256 19.45 10.58 6.01
CA THR A 256 18.78 11.67 6.75
C THR A 256 19.41 13.04 6.53
N LYS A 257 20.44 13.14 5.69
CA LYS A 257 21.14 14.40 5.41
C LYS A 257 20.36 15.25 4.38
N ASN A 258 20.36 16.56 4.59
CA ASN A 258 19.77 17.55 3.66
C ASN A 258 18.27 17.33 3.37
N MET A 259 17.51 16.86 4.36
CA MET A 259 16.08 16.62 4.21
C MET A 259 15.27 17.91 4.16
N ASN A 260 14.37 18.00 3.20
CA ASN A 260 13.35 19.06 3.16
C ASN A 260 12.16 18.65 4.05
N TYR A 261 12.19 19.09 5.30
CA TYR A 261 11.12 18.75 6.26
C TYR A 261 9.76 19.31 5.87
N GLY A 262 9.69 20.46 5.17
CA GLY A 262 8.41 20.99 4.69
C GLY A 262 7.68 20.00 3.79
N ARG A 263 8.40 19.37 2.85
CA ARG A 263 7.83 18.31 1.99
C ARG A 263 7.46 17.06 2.75
N ILE A 264 8.21 16.72 3.79
CA ILE A 264 7.90 15.55 4.63
C ILE A 264 6.62 15.80 5.43
N TYR A 265 6.44 17.00 5.99
CA TYR A 265 5.23 17.37 6.69
C TYR A 265 4.02 17.38 5.75
N GLU A 266 4.17 17.97 4.57
CA GLU A 266 3.15 17.93 3.53
C GLU A 266 2.76 16.48 3.17
N ASN A 267 3.76 15.60 3.01
CA ASN A 267 3.54 14.18 2.75
C ASN A 267 2.73 13.49 3.87
N ILE A 268 3.06 13.76 5.13
CA ILE A 268 2.34 13.20 6.29
C ILE A 268 0.87 13.69 6.30
N VAL A 269 0.65 14.97 6.02
CA VAL A 269 -0.70 15.54 5.95
C VAL A 269 -1.49 14.92 4.79
N ALA A 270 -0.88 14.79 3.60
CA ALA A 270 -1.50 14.15 2.45
C ALA A 270 -1.96 12.73 2.77
N MET A 271 -1.08 11.93 3.38
CA MET A 271 -1.40 10.55 3.75
C MET A 271 -2.50 10.48 4.82
N GLU A 272 -2.55 11.42 5.75
CA GLU A 272 -3.62 11.49 6.75
C GLU A 272 -4.97 11.86 6.12
N LEU A 273 -4.99 12.77 5.14
CA LEU A 273 -6.22 13.12 4.41
C LEU A 273 -6.74 11.92 3.60
N ILE A 274 -5.85 11.23 2.87
CA ILE A 274 -6.20 10.04 2.09
C ILE A 274 -6.75 8.94 3.01
N ARG A 275 -6.08 8.66 4.14
CA ARG A 275 -6.51 7.68 5.14
C ARG A 275 -7.91 7.96 5.68
N ARG A 276 -8.28 9.23 5.82
CA ARG A 276 -9.63 9.64 6.25
C ARG A 276 -10.68 9.55 5.15
N GLY A 277 -10.30 9.11 3.95
CA GLY A 277 -11.21 8.94 2.82
C GLY A 277 -11.55 10.24 2.09
N TYR A 278 -10.75 11.30 2.25
CA TYR A 278 -10.94 12.51 1.46
C TYR A 278 -10.44 12.30 0.02
N GLU A 279 -11.18 12.82 -0.94
CA GLU A 279 -10.66 13.03 -2.29
C GLU A 279 -9.75 14.25 -2.27
N VAL A 280 -8.46 14.02 -2.48
CA VAL A 280 -7.44 15.06 -2.35
C VAL A 280 -6.96 15.49 -3.73
N TYR A 281 -6.86 16.80 -3.93
CA TYR A 281 -6.28 17.41 -5.14
C TYR A 281 -5.26 18.48 -4.75
N VAL A 282 -4.29 18.72 -5.64
CA VAL A 282 -3.40 19.88 -5.54
C VAL A 282 -4.05 21.03 -6.28
N GLY A 283 -4.36 22.11 -5.57
CA GLY A 283 -5.02 23.28 -6.14
C GLY A 283 -4.05 24.17 -6.92
N GLU A 284 -4.57 24.79 -7.97
CA GLU A 284 -3.92 25.92 -8.65
C GLU A 284 -4.88 27.10 -8.72
N MET A 285 -4.43 28.27 -8.26
CA MET A 285 -5.19 29.51 -8.33
C MET A 285 -4.25 30.68 -8.61
N TYR A 286 -4.45 31.38 -9.73
CA TYR A 286 -3.61 32.53 -10.14
C TYR A 286 -2.09 32.28 -10.10
N ASN A 287 -1.63 31.16 -10.59
CA ASN A 287 -0.23 30.70 -10.53
C ASN A 287 0.31 30.42 -9.10
N CYS A 288 -0.57 30.38 -8.12
CA CYS A 288 -0.22 29.94 -6.77
C CYS A 288 -0.67 28.48 -6.58
N GLU A 289 0.19 27.70 -5.95
CA GLU A 289 -0.11 26.33 -5.54
C GLU A 289 -0.85 26.34 -4.19
N ILE A 290 -1.88 25.51 -4.08
CA ILE A 290 -2.55 25.18 -2.83
C ILE A 290 -2.33 23.69 -2.62
N ASP A 291 -1.66 23.33 -1.54
CA ASP A 291 -1.21 21.94 -1.33
C ASP A 291 -2.37 20.95 -1.33
N PHE A 292 -3.52 21.33 -0.75
CA PHE A 292 -4.67 20.44 -0.65
C PHE A 292 -5.99 21.18 -0.90
N VAL A 293 -6.83 20.56 -1.73
CA VAL A 293 -8.19 21.01 -2.05
C VAL A 293 -9.13 19.81 -2.00
#